data_b73f50bb3f5dbd54012f7c56d2a18aa8
#
_entry.id   b73f50bb3f5dbd54012f7c56d2a18aa8
#
_cell.length_a   1.000
_cell.length_b   1.000
_cell.length_c   1.000
_cell.angle_alpha   90.00
_cell.angle_beta   90.00
_cell.angle_gamma   90.00
#
_symmetry.space_group_name_H-M   'P 1'
#
loop_
_entity.id
_entity.type
_entity.pdbx_description
1 polymer ?
#
loop_
_entity_poly.entity_id
_entity_poly.type
_entity_poly.pdbx_seq_one_letter_code
_entity_poly.pdbx_strand_id
1 'polypeptide(L)'
;FDLVVIGGGYSGMGAAISGARQGLKVAFVQNRPVLGGNGSSEIQVWAMGGTRRGLYPHLGEIVEEFADRASNSPAANPQEFNDKLKEDTVNAEKTISLHLNTHVYGVEMSADKKNIRSVIGLDTKTGKETRFVGKFFVDCTGHGSVGALAGAEFMMEEKGRMGMSNMWVMQNLKKPVTWPQTPWALPLTLEDFPEPKALAPVGKKNAENMKGYDLGYTPVPAPEDYVHGEWFWESGFDKHPINDLELIRDHNFRAVYGAVSALKTLKADKYADFDLTWLAYIGGPRESRRIVGD
;
A
#
# COMPACT_ATOMS: atom_id res chain seq x y z
N PHE A 1 1.86 17.17 21.93
CA PHE A 1 0.85 16.13 21.71
C PHE A 1 0.95 15.04 22.79
N ASP A 2 -0.15 14.33 23.01
CA ASP A 2 -0.12 13.13 23.85
C ASP A 2 0.42 11.95 23.03
N LEU A 3 0.03 11.88 21.77
CA LEU A 3 0.42 10.83 20.82
C LEU A 3 0.87 11.43 19.49
N VAL A 4 1.98 10.95 18.96
CA VAL A 4 2.45 11.24 17.60
C VAL A 4 2.46 9.95 16.81
N VAL A 5 1.62 9.86 15.78
CA VAL A 5 1.50 8.71 14.89
C VAL A 5 2.17 9.04 13.56
N ILE A 6 3.15 8.25 13.16
CA ILE A 6 3.93 8.45 11.95
C ILE A 6 3.65 7.32 10.96
N GLY A 7 3.14 7.66 9.78
CA GLY A 7 2.72 6.74 8.75
C GLY A 7 1.21 6.60 8.67
N GLY A 8 0.64 7.00 7.53
CA GLY A 8 -0.80 7.10 7.28
C GLY A 8 -1.44 5.87 6.66
N GLY A 9 -0.82 4.69 6.78
CA GLY A 9 -1.43 3.42 6.42
C GLY A 9 -2.58 3.02 7.35
N TYR A 10 -3.24 1.90 7.11
CA TYR A 10 -4.38 1.45 7.93
C TYR A 10 -4.03 1.32 9.41
N SER A 11 -2.84 0.85 9.75
CA SER A 11 -2.38 0.78 11.15
C SER A 11 -2.27 2.17 11.80
N GLY A 12 -1.74 3.15 11.07
CA GLY A 12 -1.62 4.52 11.56
C GLY A 12 -2.97 5.20 11.72
N MET A 13 -3.89 4.99 10.78
CA MET A 13 -5.26 5.48 10.88
C MET A 13 -5.96 4.88 12.11
N GLY A 14 -5.87 3.57 12.30
CA GLY A 14 -6.43 2.90 13.46
C GLY A 14 -5.85 3.44 14.79
N ALA A 15 -4.53 3.63 14.86
CA ALA A 15 -3.87 4.17 16.04
C ALA A 15 -4.29 5.63 16.33
N ALA A 16 -4.32 6.47 15.30
CA ALA A 16 -4.68 7.89 15.45
C ALA A 16 -6.13 8.08 15.88
N ILE A 17 -7.07 7.40 15.21
CA ILE A 17 -8.51 7.48 15.52
C ILE A 17 -8.79 6.91 16.92
N SER A 18 -8.23 5.72 17.25
CA SER A 18 -8.40 5.12 18.57
C SER A 18 -7.84 6.01 19.68
N GLY A 19 -6.67 6.62 19.48
CA GLY A 19 -6.09 7.57 20.43
C GLY A 19 -6.98 8.79 20.63
N ALA A 20 -7.49 9.37 19.55
CA ALA A 20 -8.37 10.53 19.61
C ALA A 20 -9.68 10.24 20.36
N ARG A 21 -10.29 9.09 20.09
CA ARG A 21 -11.54 8.64 20.78
C ARG A 21 -11.34 8.36 22.26
N GLN A 22 -10.10 8.14 22.70
CA GLN A 22 -9.73 8.06 24.10
C GLN A 22 -9.36 9.43 24.72
N GLY A 23 -9.57 10.52 23.99
CA GLY A 23 -9.35 11.88 24.45
C GLY A 23 -7.92 12.39 24.30
N LEU A 24 -7.04 11.67 23.63
CA LEU A 24 -5.67 12.11 23.39
C LEU A 24 -5.61 13.21 22.32
N LYS A 25 -4.67 14.14 22.48
CA LYS A 25 -4.26 15.07 21.41
C LYS A 25 -3.26 14.38 20.52
N VAL A 26 -3.65 14.12 19.27
CA VAL A 26 -2.88 13.33 18.32
C VAL A 26 -2.28 14.22 17.22
N ALA A 27 -0.95 14.10 16.97
CA ALA A 27 -0.38 14.50 15.70
C ALA A 27 -0.35 13.26 14.79
N PHE A 28 -0.95 13.36 13.62
CA PHE A 28 -0.95 12.27 12.64
C PHE A 28 -0.22 12.69 11.38
N VAL A 29 0.94 12.07 11.14
CA VAL A 29 1.92 12.52 10.14
C VAL A 29 2.05 11.49 9.02
N GLN A 30 1.82 11.92 7.78
CA GLN A 30 1.90 11.07 6.59
C GLN A 30 2.75 11.73 5.51
N ASN A 31 3.68 10.97 4.94
CA ASN A 31 4.60 11.45 3.90
C ASN A 31 3.97 11.57 2.51
N ARG A 32 2.77 11.02 2.31
CA ARG A 32 2.04 11.06 1.02
C ARG A 32 0.88 12.06 1.07
N PRO A 33 0.35 12.46 -0.10
CA PRO A 33 -0.80 13.34 -0.19
C PRO A 33 -2.12 12.68 0.25
N VAL A 34 -2.14 11.36 0.37
CA VAL A 34 -3.33 10.57 0.71
C VAL A 34 -3.04 9.60 1.86
N LEU A 35 -4.09 9.19 2.56
CA LEU A 35 -4.06 8.16 3.58
C LEU A 35 -4.34 6.77 2.99
N GLY A 36 -4.01 5.72 3.73
CA GLY A 36 -4.26 4.34 3.37
C GLY A 36 -3.00 3.51 3.11
N GLY A 37 -1.87 4.14 2.79
CA GLY A 37 -0.63 3.42 2.44
C GLY A 37 -0.86 2.50 1.24
N ASN A 38 -0.59 1.19 1.38
CA ASN A 38 -0.85 0.21 0.32
C ASN A 38 -2.34 0.17 -0.08
N GLY A 39 -3.26 0.51 0.80
CA GLY A 39 -4.71 0.59 0.54
C GLY A 39 -5.19 1.95 0.04
N SER A 40 -4.30 2.81 -0.46
CA SER A 40 -4.66 4.08 -1.11
C SER A 40 -4.83 3.93 -2.62
N SER A 41 -5.35 4.97 -3.28
CA SER A 41 -5.42 5.04 -4.74
C SER A 41 -4.04 5.01 -5.42
N GLU A 42 -2.96 5.27 -4.69
CA GLU A 42 -1.59 5.28 -5.21
C GLU A 42 -1.01 3.88 -5.44
N ILE A 43 -1.47 2.88 -4.68
CA ILE A 43 -0.96 1.50 -4.75
C ILE A 43 -2.07 0.50 -5.05
N GLN A 44 -3.27 0.72 -4.48
CA GLN A 44 -4.50 -0.03 -4.77
C GLN A 44 -4.53 -1.49 -4.30
N VAL A 45 -3.90 -1.80 -3.18
CA VAL A 45 -4.13 -3.06 -2.47
C VAL A 45 -5.34 -2.90 -1.56
N TRP A 46 -6.43 -3.60 -1.87
CA TRP A 46 -7.63 -3.54 -1.04
C TRP A 46 -7.44 -4.12 0.35
N ALA A 47 -8.25 -3.65 1.29
CA ALA A 47 -8.25 -4.17 2.63
C ALA A 47 -8.86 -5.58 2.65
N MET A 48 -8.05 -6.58 2.96
CA MET A 48 -8.47 -7.96 3.11
C MET A 48 -8.26 -8.40 4.55
N GLY A 49 -9.16 -9.18 5.08
CA GLY A 49 -9.02 -9.72 6.43
C GLY A 49 -10.36 -10.05 7.05
N GLY A 50 -10.33 -10.66 8.24
CA GLY A 50 -11.51 -11.00 9.01
C GLY A 50 -11.70 -10.07 10.19
N THR A 51 -12.76 -9.29 10.18
CA THR A 51 -13.29 -8.63 11.37
C THR A 51 -14.28 -9.56 12.08
N ARG A 52 -14.64 -9.26 13.32
CA ARG A 52 -15.69 -9.96 14.08
C ARG A 52 -15.40 -11.45 14.33
N ARG A 53 -14.12 -11.82 14.52
CA ARG A 53 -13.67 -13.20 14.71
C ARG A 53 -12.75 -13.37 15.91
N GLY A 54 -12.65 -14.62 16.37
CA GLY A 54 -11.76 -15.02 17.45
C GLY A 54 -12.16 -14.43 18.80
N LEU A 55 -11.16 -14.29 19.69
CA LEU A 55 -11.37 -13.80 21.06
C LEU A 55 -11.68 -12.29 21.11
N TYR A 56 -11.34 -11.55 20.07
CA TYR A 56 -11.48 -10.08 20.02
C TYR A 56 -12.27 -9.66 18.79
N PRO A 57 -13.59 -9.94 18.75
CA PRO A 57 -14.39 -9.77 17.53
C PRO A 57 -14.52 -8.31 17.06
N HIS A 58 -14.26 -7.35 17.93
CA HIS A 58 -14.37 -5.91 17.65
C HIS A 58 -13.05 -5.25 17.22
N LEU A 59 -11.94 -6.00 17.21
CA LEU A 59 -10.62 -5.42 16.95
C LEU A 59 -10.50 -4.75 15.56
N GLY A 60 -11.21 -5.26 14.57
CA GLY A 60 -11.17 -4.74 13.20
C GLY A 60 -12.26 -3.74 12.85
N GLU A 61 -13.20 -3.45 13.74
CA GLU A 61 -14.37 -2.61 13.42
C GLU A 61 -14.00 -1.19 12.98
N ILE A 62 -12.93 -0.62 13.54
CA ILE A 62 -12.45 0.71 13.15
C ILE A 62 -12.01 0.76 11.67
N VAL A 63 -11.48 -0.33 11.14
CA VAL A 63 -11.07 -0.42 9.74
C VAL A 63 -12.28 -0.35 8.81
N GLU A 64 -13.42 -0.89 9.22
CA GLU A 64 -14.67 -0.87 8.45
C GLU A 64 -15.19 0.55 8.17
N GLU A 65 -14.79 1.53 9.00
CA GLU A 65 -15.22 2.93 8.85
C GLU A 65 -14.54 3.64 7.69
N PHE A 66 -13.33 3.22 7.33
CA PHE A 66 -12.51 3.88 6.31
C PHE A 66 -11.94 2.94 5.24
N ALA A 67 -12.16 1.63 5.36
CA ALA A 67 -11.72 0.69 4.33
C ALA A 67 -12.39 0.98 2.99
N ASP A 68 -11.64 0.77 1.92
CA ASP A 68 -12.20 0.85 0.58
C ASP A 68 -13.23 -0.26 0.33
N ARG A 69 -14.00 -0.07 -0.73
CA ARG A 69 -14.93 -1.06 -1.28
C ARG A 69 -14.69 -1.21 -2.78
N ALA A 70 -13.41 -1.23 -3.15
CA ALA A 70 -13.00 -1.36 -4.53
C ALA A 70 -13.51 -2.67 -5.13
N SER A 71 -13.88 -2.63 -6.41
CA SER A 71 -14.37 -3.79 -7.15
C SER A 71 -13.25 -4.79 -7.47
N ASN A 72 -12.01 -4.31 -7.56
CA ASN A 72 -10.80 -5.08 -7.83
C ASN A 72 -9.57 -4.46 -7.16
N SER A 73 -8.46 -5.21 -7.17
CA SER A 73 -7.16 -4.76 -6.67
C SER A 73 -6.06 -5.12 -7.68
N PRO A 74 -5.64 -4.14 -8.53
CA PRO A 74 -6.13 -2.77 -8.63
C PRO A 74 -7.49 -2.66 -9.28
N ALA A 75 -8.23 -1.56 -9.03
CA ALA A 75 -9.49 -1.26 -9.69
C ALA A 75 -9.26 -0.48 -10.99
N ALA A 76 -10.20 -0.59 -11.93
CA ALA A 76 -10.19 0.20 -13.16
C ALA A 76 -10.28 1.71 -12.89
N ASN A 77 -10.98 2.07 -11.81
CA ASN A 77 -11.11 3.44 -11.34
C ASN A 77 -10.43 3.60 -9.98
N PRO A 78 -9.30 4.32 -9.88
CA PRO A 78 -8.58 4.54 -8.62
C PRO A 78 -9.42 5.18 -7.51
N GLN A 79 -10.46 5.95 -7.85
CA GLN A 79 -11.35 6.59 -6.88
C GLN A 79 -12.15 5.58 -6.05
N GLU A 80 -12.25 4.32 -6.48
CA GLU A 80 -12.87 3.25 -5.69
C GLU A 80 -12.12 2.97 -4.37
N PHE A 81 -10.82 3.31 -4.31
CA PHE A 81 -10.04 3.25 -3.08
C PHE A 81 -10.36 4.35 -2.07
N ASN A 82 -11.18 5.33 -2.48
CA ASN A 82 -11.84 6.30 -1.63
C ASN A 82 -10.93 6.99 -0.60
N ASP A 83 -9.85 7.61 -1.08
CA ASP A 83 -8.89 8.35 -0.24
C ASP A 83 -9.60 9.47 0.54
N LYS A 84 -10.65 10.06 -0.05
CA LYS A 84 -11.45 11.08 0.61
C LYS A 84 -12.17 10.56 1.85
N LEU A 85 -12.77 9.37 1.80
CA LEU A 85 -13.39 8.75 2.99
C LEU A 85 -12.38 8.60 4.13
N LYS A 86 -11.17 8.16 3.80
CA LYS A 86 -10.08 7.99 4.77
C LYS A 86 -9.73 9.33 5.43
N GLU A 87 -9.56 10.37 4.63
CA GLU A 87 -9.26 11.71 5.12
C GLU A 87 -10.43 12.29 5.94
N ASP A 88 -11.67 12.16 5.46
CA ASP A 88 -12.87 12.64 6.14
C ASP A 88 -13.06 11.94 7.50
N THR A 89 -12.82 10.63 7.56
CA THR A 89 -12.91 9.86 8.82
C THR A 89 -11.89 10.36 9.85
N VAL A 90 -10.67 10.64 9.43
CA VAL A 90 -9.63 11.19 10.30
C VAL A 90 -9.98 12.62 10.74
N ASN A 91 -10.42 13.47 9.81
CA ASN A 91 -10.75 14.88 10.09
C ASN A 91 -12.04 15.03 10.95
N ALA A 92 -12.88 14.00 11.02
CA ALA A 92 -14.03 14.00 11.94
C ALA A 92 -13.60 13.97 13.43
N GLU A 93 -12.40 13.45 13.72
CA GLU A 93 -11.83 13.39 15.06
C GLU A 93 -11.14 14.71 15.42
N LYS A 94 -11.81 15.59 16.16
CA LYS A 94 -11.38 16.99 16.42
C LYS A 94 -10.06 17.11 17.18
N THR A 95 -9.59 16.04 17.80
CA THR A 95 -8.31 16.05 18.55
C THR A 95 -7.14 15.56 17.71
N ILE A 96 -7.36 15.18 16.43
CA ILE A 96 -6.30 14.86 15.48
C ILE A 96 -5.86 16.11 14.73
N SER A 97 -4.55 16.35 14.70
CA SER A 97 -3.90 17.28 13.79
C SER A 97 -3.25 16.46 12.67
N LEU A 98 -3.88 16.46 11.49
CA LEU A 98 -3.40 15.71 10.32
C LEU A 98 -2.36 16.54 9.55
N HIS A 99 -1.23 15.91 9.24
CA HIS A 99 -0.11 16.49 8.48
C HIS A 99 0.23 15.56 7.29
N LEU A 100 -0.39 15.80 6.14
CA LEU A 100 -0.07 15.13 4.88
C LEU A 100 1.18 15.74 4.24
N ASN A 101 1.79 15.03 3.28
CA ASN A 101 3.01 15.42 2.59
C ASN A 101 4.19 15.74 3.53
N THR A 102 4.18 15.18 4.73
CA THR A 102 5.18 15.46 5.76
C THR A 102 6.04 14.23 6.01
N HIS A 103 7.26 14.24 5.51
CA HIS A 103 8.21 13.14 5.66
C HIS A 103 9.00 13.29 6.98
N VAL A 104 8.82 12.34 7.89
CA VAL A 104 9.62 12.27 9.12
C VAL A 104 10.97 11.64 8.78
N TYR A 105 12.04 12.42 8.97
CA TYR A 105 13.41 12.03 8.66
C TYR A 105 14.37 12.10 9.84
N GLY A 106 13.94 12.65 10.98
CA GLY A 106 14.77 12.80 12.16
C GLY A 106 14.03 12.46 13.45
N VAL A 107 14.81 11.97 14.44
CA VAL A 107 14.34 11.65 15.78
C VAL A 107 15.27 12.30 16.80
N GLU A 108 14.71 13.01 17.76
CA GLU A 108 15.45 13.57 18.89
C GLU A 108 15.20 12.68 20.13
N MET A 109 16.28 12.13 20.66
CA MET A 109 16.25 11.29 21.85
C MET A 109 16.50 12.07 23.13
N SER A 110 16.08 11.52 24.27
CA SER A 110 16.52 11.97 25.59
C SER A 110 18.04 11.77 25.76
N ALA A 111 18.62 12.48 26.73
CA ALA A 111 20.06 12.40 26.98
C ALA A 111 20.55 10.98 27.29
N ASP A 112 19.73 10.17 27.94
CA ASP A 112 19.97 8.76 28.25
C ASP A 112 19.66 7.81 27.11
N LYS A 113 19.19 8.34 25.96
CA LYS A 113 18.77 7.60 24.75
C LYS A 113 17.67 6.56 24.95
N LYS A 114 16.88 6.68 26.01
CA LYS A 114 15.80 5.72 26.32
C LYS A 114 14.43 6.17 25.81
N ASN A 115 14.25 7.45 25.57
CA ASN A 115 12.96 8.01 25.17
C ASN A 115 13.08 8.89 23.94
N ILE A 116 12.14 8.79 23.01
CA ILE A 116 11.96 9.76 21.95
C ILE A 116 11.34 11.03 22.55
N ARG A 117 11.91 12.18 22.29
CA ARG A 117 11.40 13.49 22.71
C ARG A 117 10.56 14.16 21.63
N SER A 118 11.04 14.02 20.40
CA SER A 118 10.37 14.60 19.25
C SER A 118 10.79 13.88 17.97
N VAL A 119 10.00 14.05 16.93
CA VAL A 119 10.37 13.72 15.55
C VAL A 119 10.37 14.97 14.69
N ILE A 120 11.22 14.99 13.66
CA ILE A 120 11.36 16.10 12.74
C ILE A 120 10.76 15.66 11.40
N GLY A 121 9.75 16.39 10.95
CA GLY A 121 9.09 16.20 9.67
C GLY A 121 9.35 17.36 8.72
N LEU A 122 9.59 17.05 7.46
CA LEU A 122 9.73 17.98 6.35
C LEU A 122 8.47 17.94 5.49
N ASP A 123 7.79 19.07 5.35
CA ASP A 123 6.75 19.23 4.35
C ASP A 123 7.39 19.20 2.95
N THR A 124 7.08 18.18 2.18
CA THR A 124 7.71 17.94 0.87
C THR A 124 7.26 18.90 -0.23
N LYS A 125 6.21 19.68 0.01
CA LYS A 125 5.72 20.72 -0.92
C LYS A 125 6.33 22.07 -0.66
N THR A 126 6.57 22.42 0.60
CA THR A 126 7.01 23.76 1.00
C THR A 126 8.44 23.82 1.50
N GLY A 127 9.03 22.67 1.85
CA GLY A 127 10.34 22.60 2.49
C GLY A 127 10.33 23.03 3.96
N LYS A 128 9.15 23.26 4.55
CA LYS A 128 9.03 23.65 5.95
C LYS A 128 9.29 22.47 6.88
N GLU A 129 10.18 22.65 7.82
CA GLU A 129 10.40 21.69 8.91
C GLU A 129 9.42 21.93 10.06
N THR A 130 8.96 20.85 10.65
CA THR A 130 8.11 20.85 11.84
C THR A 130 8.61 19.82 12.83
N ARG A 131 8.78 20.27 14.09
CA ARG A 131 9.11 19.40 15.21
C ARG A 131 7.83 18.98 15.91
N PHE A 132 7.58 17.66 15.96
CA PHE A 132 6.44 17.07 16.66
C PHE A 132 6.91 16.54 18.01
N VAL A 133 6.54 17.25 19.08
CA VAL A 133 6.83 16.88 20.46
C VAL A 133 5.65 16.08 21.01
N GLY A 134 5.91 14.92 21.58
CA GLY A 134 4.87 14.03 22.12
C GLY A 134 5.30 13.23 23.34
N LYS A 135 4.32 12.69 24.05
CA LYS A 135 4.55 11.77 25.17
C LYS A 135 4.82 10.35 24.67
N PHE A 136 4.06 9.95 23.62
CA PHE A 136 4.18 8.64 22.97
C PHE A 136 4.32 8.80 21.47
N PHE A 137 5.04 7.87 20.84
CA PHE A 137 5.28 7.82 19.41
C PHE A 137 4.90 6.43 18.89
N VAL A 138 4.17 6.39 17.78
CA VAL A 138 3.77 5.14 17.12
C VAL A 138 4.34 5.14 15.72
N ASP A 139 5.22 4.18 15.45
CA ASP A 139 5.81 3.97 14.13
C ASP A 139 4.89 3.08 13.28
N CYS A 140 4.17 3.71 12.37
CA CYS A 140 3.32 3.08 11.37
C CYS A 140 3.84 3.31 9.94
N THR A 141 5.14 3.58 9.80
CA THR A 141 5.77 3.91 8.51
C THR A 141 5.85 2.73 7.53
N GLY A 142 5.52 1.52 7.96
CA GLY A 142 5.66 0.30 7.17
C GLY A 142 7.11 -0.21 7.07
N HIS A 143 8.08 0.67 7.32
CA HIS A 143 9.51 0.36 7.27
C HIS A 143 10.21 0.39 8.64
N GLY A 144 9.47 0.63 9.74
CA GLY A 144 10.07 0.81 11.06
C GLY A 144 11.05 1.98 11.08
N SER A 145 10.75 3.05 10.35
CA SER A 145 11.72 4.14 10.11
C SER A 145 12.00 4.92 11.37
N VAL A 146 10.99 5.20 12.19
CA VAL A 146 11.14 5.96 13.44
C VAL A 146 11.93 5.13 14.47
N GLY A 147 11.59 3.85 14.60
CA GLY A 147 12.32 2.93 15.47
C GLY A 147 13.79 2.81 15.08
N ALA A 148 14.10 2.65 13.80
CA ALA A 148 15.46 2.58 13.30
C ALA A 148 16.23 3.89 13.52
N LEU A 149 15.60 5.06 13.28
CA LEU A 149 16.20 6.37 13.54
C LEU A 149 16.44 6.61 15.05
N ALA A 150 15.59 6.05 15.89
CA ALA A 150 15.75 6.09 17.35
C ALA A 150 16.84 5.14 17.89
N GLY A 151 17.38 4.27 17.02
CA GLY A 151 18.38 3.28 17.40
C GLY A 151 17.80 2.00 18.01
N ALA A 152 16.51 1.73 17.82
CA ALA A 152 15.90 0.48 18.23
C ALA A 152 16.46 -0.70 17.42
N GLU A 153 16.60 -1.85 18.06
CA GLU A 153 16.98 -3.09 17.39
C GLU A 153 15.87 -3.52 16.41
N PHE A 154 16.26 -4.01 15.25
CA PHE A 154 15.31 -4.53 14.27
C PHE A 154 15.86 -5.75 13.55
N MET A 155 14.95 -6.57 13.07
CA MET A 155 15.24 -7.68 12.17
C MET A 155 14.73 -7.35 10.76
N MET A 156 15.45 -7.84 9.77
CA MET A 156 15.04 -7.82 8.37
C MET A 156 15.70 -9.01 7.68
N GLU A 157 14.89 -9.83 7.04
CA GLU A 157 15.41 -10.99 6.32
C GLU A 157 16.33 -10.54 5.16
N GLU A 158 17.49 -11.15 5.05
CA GLU A 158 18.41 -10.93 3.93
C GLU A 158 18.00 -11.73 2.69
N LYS A 159 17.35 -12.87 2.88
CA LYS A 159 16.90 -13.77 1.82
C LYS A 159 15.46 -14.25 2.05
N GLY A 160 14.78 -14.62 0.98
CA GLY A 160 13.43 -15.17 1.07
C GLY A 160 12.35 -14.14 1.38
N ARG A 161 12.66 -12.85 1.28
CA ARG A 161 11.67 -11.76 1.40
C ARG A 161 10.69 -11.80 0.25
N MET A 162 9.48 -11.33 0.50
CA MET A 162 8.57 -10.94 -0.57
C MET A 162 9.08 -9.68 -1.26
N GLY A 163 8.80 -9.57 -2.55
CA GLY A 163 9.19 -8.43 -3.35
C GLY A 163 8.32 -7.20 -3.11
N MET A 164 8.47 -6.24 -4.00
CA MET A 164 7.68 -5.03 -4.05
C MET A 164 6.86 -5.03 -5.34
N SER A 165 5.60 -4.65 -5.24
CA SER A 165 4.69 -4.63 -6.38
C SER A 165 4.47 -3.22 -6.90
N ASN A 166 4.42 -3.07 -8.23
CA ASN A 166 3.82 -1.92 -8.88
C ASN A 166 2.64 -2.44 -9.72
N MET A 167 1.45 -2.33 -9.18
CA MET A 167 0.24 -2.82 -9.84
C MET A 167 -0.13 -1.94 -11.03
N TRP A 168 -0.87 -2.48 -11.97
CA TRP A 168 -1.20 -1.78 -13.22
C TRP A 168 -2.53 -2.27 -13.80
N VAL A 169 -3.11 -1.43 -14.64
CA VAL A 169 -4.39 -1.66 -15.31
C VAL A 169 -4.30 -1.31 -16.78
N MET A 170 -4.76 -2.21 -17.64
CA MET A 170 -5.12 -1.93 -19.03
C MET A 170 -6.63 -2.01 -19.19
N GLN A 171 -7.19 -1.07 -19.95
CA GLN A 171 -8.61 -1.04 -20.27
C GLN A 171 -8.84 -0.95 -21.77
N ASN A 172 -9.90 -1.60 -22.23
CA ASN A 172 -10.36 -1.48 -23.61
C ASN A 172 -11.07 -0.14 -23.79
N LEU A 173 -10.48 0.74 -24.56
CA LEU A 173 -11.03 2.07 -24.85
C LEU A 173 -12.05 2.07 -26.01
N LYS A 174 -12.38 0.90 -26.57
CA LYS A 174 -13.30 0.70 -27.70
C LYS A 174 -12.90 1.50 -28.96
N LYS A 175 -11.62 1.72 -29.12
CA LYS A 175 -11.00 2.38 -30.27
C LYS A 175 -9.55 1.98 -30.37
N PRO A 176 -8.96 1.87 -31.58
CA PRO A 176 -7.55 1.55 -31.74
C PRO A 176 -6.64 2.53 -30.98
N VAL A 177 -5.69 1.96 -30.25
CA VAL A 177 -4.69 2.71 -29.49
C VAL A 177 -3.31 2.39 -30.04
N THR A 178 -2.61 3.42 -30.50
CA THR A 178 -1.23 3.30 -30.90
C THR A 178 -0.34 3.22 -29.65
N TRP A 179 0.35 2.09 -29.50
CA TRP A 179 1.31 1.93 -28.43
C TRP A 179 2.69 2.42 -28.89
N PRO A 180 3.38 3.29 -28.13
CA PRO A 180 4.69 3.78 -28.51
C PRO A 180 5.74 2.67 -28.43
N GLN A 181 6.82 2.82 -29.17
CA GLN A 181 7.99 1.97 -29.00
C GLN A 181 8.63 2.23 -27.65
N THR A 182 8.90 1.16 -26.89
CA THR A 182 9.47 1.20 -25.55
C THR A 182 10.76 0.36 -25.47
N PRO A 183 11.86 0.80 -26.17
CA PRO A 183 13.08 0.00 -26.26
C PRO A 183 13.78 -0.21 -24.91
N TRP A 184 13.42 0.56 -23.92
CA TRP A 184 13.92 0.44 -22.54
C TRP A 184 13.14 -0.60 -21.70
N ALA A 185 11.97 -1.05 -22.17
CA ALA A 185 11.17 -2.07 -21.49
C ALA A 185 11.84 -3.45 -21.57
N LEU A 186 11.41 -4.38 -20.72
CA LEU A 186 11.87 -5.76 -20.81
C LEU A 186 11.31 -6.41 -22.08
N PRO A 187 12.14 -7.11 -22.86
CA PRO A 187 11.68 -7.83 -24.06
C PRO A 187 10.96 -9.12 -23.64
N LEU A 188 9.63 -9.03 -23.39
CA LEU A 188 8.82 -10.17 -23.02
C LEU A 188 8.22 -10.88 -24.24
N THR A 189 8.05 -12.19 -24.13
CA THR A 189 7.44 -13.07 -25.12
C THR A 189 6.17 -13.70 -24.57
N LEU A 190 5.43 -14.46 -25.37
CA LEU A 190 4.24 -15.19 -24.88
C LEU A 190 4.58 -16.25 -23.82
N GLU A 191 5.80 -16.73 -23.78
CA GLU A 191 6.27 -17.72 -22.81
C GLU A 191 6.35 -17.13 -21.39
N ASP A 192 6.50 -15.80 -21.30
CA ASP A 192 6.51 -15.06 -20.04
C ASP A 192 5.09 -14.88 -19.43
N PHE A 193 4.04 -15.24 -20.19
CA PHE A 193 2.64 -15.21 -19.77
C PHE A 193 2.10 -16.65 -19.70
N PRO A 194 2.40 -17.40 -18.64
CA PRO A 194 1.92 -18.75 -18.51
C PRO A 194 0.38 -18.77 -18.56
N GLU A 195 -0.18 -19.73 -19.28
CA GLU A 195 -1.64 -19.95 -19.25
C GLU A 195 -2.10 -20.04 -17.78
N PRO A 196 -3.22 -19.38 -17.43
CA PRO A 196 -3.75 -19.44 -16.08
C PRO A 196 -3.92 -20.93 -15.73
N LYS A 197 -3.11 -21.45 -14.82
CA LYS A 197 -3.39 -22.77 -14.23
C LYS A 197 -4.78 -22.62 -13.64
N ALA A 198 -5.74 -23.41 -14.14
CA ALA A 198 -7.05 -23.49 -13.53
C ALA A 198 -6.79 -23.65 -12.04
N LEU A 199 -7.19 -22.67 -11.25
CA LEU A 199 -7.08 -22.75 -9.79
C LEU A 199 -7.73 -24.09 -9.46
N ALA A 200 -6.97 -25.01 -8.86
CA ALA A 200 -7.53 -26.27 -8.40
C ALA A 200 -8.80 -25.91 -7.62
N PRO A 201 -9.95 -26.52 -7.93
CA PRO A 201 -11.20 -26.12 -7.28
C PRO A 201 -10.91 -26.10 -5.78
N VAL A 202 -11.13 -24.96 -5.15
CA VAL A 202 -10.93 -24.78 -3.70
C VAL A 202 -11.66 -25.95 -3.07
N GLY A 203 -10.90 -26.89 -2.50
CA GLY A 203 -11.46 -28.17 -2.09
C GLY A 203 -12.67 -27.91 -1.20
N LYS A 204 -13.73 -28.71 -1.31
CA LYS A 204 -15.00 -28.54 -0.57
C LYS A 204 -14.78 -28.23 0.91
N LYS A 205 -13.72 -28.76 1.54
CA LYS A 205 -13.32 -28.46 2.91
C LYS A 205 -12.94 -26.98 3.14
N ASN A 206 -12.29 -26.33 2.18
CA ASN A 206 -11.98 -24.90 2.32
C ASN A 206 -13.22 -24.03 2.09
N ALA A 207 -14.10 -24.43 1.16
CA ALA A 207 -15.38 -23.74 0.96
C ALA A 207 -16.31 -23.89 2.19
N GLU A 208 -16.29 -25.03 2.86
CA GLU A 208 -17.06 -25.22 4.10
C GLU A 208 -16.47 -24.47 5.29
N ASN A 209 -15.14 -24.41 5.40
CA ASN A 209 -14.48 -23.60 6.42
C ASN A 209 -14.64 -22.09 6.18
N MET A 210 -14.98 -21.67 4.97
CA MET A 210 -15.27 -20.29 4.61
C MET A 210 -16.78 -19.97 4.67
N LYS A 211 -17.66 -20.92 4.89
CA LYS A 211 -19.07 -20.66 5.19
C LYS A 211 -19.19 -19.92 6.53
N GLY A 212 -19.70 -18.72 6.50
CA GLY A 212 -19.80 -17.82 7.67
C GLY A 212 -18.75 -16.72 7.68
N TYR A 213 -17.91 -16.66 6.67
CA TYR A 213 -17.03 -15.54 6.42
C TYR A 213 -17.79 -14.51 5.57
N ASP A 214 -18.57 -13.66 6.22
CA ASP A 214 -18.99 -12.42 5.58
C ASP A 214 -17.78 -11.50 5.55
N LEU A 215 -17.07 -11.54 4.43
CA LEU A 215 -15.94 -10.64 4.18
C LEU A 215 -16.47 -9.23 3.84
N GLY A 216 -17.82 -9.05 3.82
CA GLY A 216 -18.46 -7.82 3.34
C GLY A 216 -18.12 -7.52 1.87
N TYR A 217 -17.54 -8.52 1.18
CA TYR A 217 -16.99 -8.37 -0.15
C TYR A 217 -17.32 -9.61 -1.00
N THR A 218 -18.04 -9.39 -2.07
CA THR A 218 -18.20 -10.38 -3.14
C THR A 218 -17.28 -9.93 -4.28
N PRO A 219 -16.25 -10.73 -4.64
CA PRO A 219 -15.42 -10.40 -5.80
C PRO A 219 -16.31 -10.21 -7.02
N VAL A 220 -16.28 -9.01 -7.60
CA VAL A 220 -16.90 -8.79 -8.91
C VAL A 220 -15.91 -9.33 -9.93
N PRO A 221 -16.33 -10.22 -10.86
CA PRO A 221 -15.45 -10.67 -11.93
C PRO A 221 -14.88 -9.45 -12.66
N ALA A 222 -13.58 -9.49 -12.97
CA ALA A 222 -12.98 -8.44 -13.76
C ALA A 222 -13.74 -8.31 -15.09
N PRO A 223 -14.09 -7.09 -15.53
CA PRO A 223 -14.75 -6.91 -16.82
C PRO A 223 -13.91 -7.52 -17.95
N GLU A 224 -14.58 -8.06 -19.00
CA GLU A 224 -13.87 -8.58 -20.20
C GLU A 224 -12.95 -7.53 -20.86
N ASP A 225 -13.25 -6.26 -20.61
CA ASP A 225 -12.51 -5.11 -21.10
C ASP A 225 -11.40 -4.63 -20.15
N TYR A 226 -10.97 -5.47 -19.22
CA TYR A 226 -10.06 -5.11 -18.13
C TYR A 226 -8.99 -6.18 -17.95
N VAL A 227 -7.73 -5.75 -17.91
CA VAL A 227 -6.56 -6.58 -17.60
C VAL A 227 -5.72 -5.86 -16.57
N HIS A 228 -5.22 -6.57 -15.59
CA HIS A 228 -4.44 -5.96 -14.52
C HIS A 228 -3.31 -6.88 -14.03
N GLY A 229 -2.30 -6.25 -13.44
CA GLY A 229 -1.29 -6.92 -12.62
C GLY A 229 -1.55 -6.65 -11.15
N GLU A 230 -1.77 -7.70 -10.39
CA GLU A 230 -2.06 -7.66 -8.97
C GLU A 230 -0.77 -7.60 -8.11
N TRP A 231 -0.90 -7.75 -6.79
CA TRP A 231 0.21 -7.67 -5.84
C TRP A 231 1.31 -8.71 -6.03
N PHE A 232 1.09 -9.77 -6.77
CA PHE A 232 2.10 -10.77 -7.14
C PHE A 232 2.92 -10.39 -8.39
N TRP A 233 2.63 -9.26 -9.04
CA TRP A 233 3.53 -8.61 -9.98
C TRP A 233 4.65 -7.91 -9.22
N GLU A 234 5.53 -8.71 -8.64
CA GLU A 234 6.53 -8.24 -7.70
C GLU A 234 7.95 -8.64 -8.14
N SER A 235 8.92 -7.82 -7.75
CA SER A 235 10.35 -8.08 -7.94
C SER A 235 11.16 -7.57 -6.76
N GLY A 236 12.46 -7.75 -6.81
CA GLY A 236 13.35 -7.24 -5.77
C GLY A 236 13.51 -8.18 -4.58
N PHE A 237 13.26 -9.49 -4.76
CA PHE A 237 13.45 -10.51 -3.72
C PHE A 237 14.89 -10.57 -3.18
N ASP A 238 15.86 -10.14 -4.00
CA ASP A 238 17.30 -10.07 -3.72
C ASP A 238 17.78 -8.65 -3.38
N LYS A 239 16.89 -7.66 -3.37
CA LYS A 239 17.21 -6.25 -3.16
C LYS A 239 16.84 -5.77 -1.76
N HIS A 240 17.49 -4.73 -1.30
CA HIS A 240 17.15 -4.10 -0.04
C HIS A 240 15.86 -3.25 -0.19
N PRO A 241 14.76 -3.56 0.56
CA PRO A 241 13.45 -2.97 0.31
C PRO A 241 13.36 -1.46 0.55
N ILE A 242 14.38 -0.87 1.19
CA ILE A 242 14.44 0.57 1.46
C ILE A 242 15.49 1.23 0.58
N ASN A 243 16.74 0.71 0.58
CA ASN A 243 17.84 1.35 -0.14
C ASN A 243 17.71 1.21 -1.66
N ASP A 244 17.14 0.10 -2.13
CA ASP A 244 16.99 -0.22 -3.55
C ASP A 244 15.55 -0.02 -4.05
N LEU A 245 14.72 0.69 -3.29
CA LEU A 245 13.29 0.89 -3.59
C LEU A 245 13.07 1.42 -5.01
N GLU A 246 13.85 2.39 -5.44
CA GLU A 246 13.73 2.97 -6.77
C GLU A 246 14.25 2.04 -7.87
N LEU A 247 15.30 1.27 -7.61
CA LEU A 247 15.77 0.25 -8.54
C LEU A 247 14.73 -0.84 -8.78
N ILE A 248 14.03 -1.26 -7.71
CA ILE A 248 12.93 -2.23 -7.80
C ILE A 248 11.77 -1.65 -8.59
N ARG A 249 11.36 -0.40 -8.30
CA ARG A 249 10.30 0.30 -9.05
C ARG A 249 10.63 0.41 -10.53
N ASP A 250 11.84 0.83 -10.87
CA ASP A 250 12.28 1.00 -12.26
C ASP A 250 12.29 -0.34 -13.01
N HIS A 251 12.71 -1.43 -12.34
CA HIS A 251 12.59 -2.77 -12.90
C HIS A 251 11.13 -3.14 -13.16
N ASN A 252 10.24 -2.91 -12.18
CA ASN A 252 8.82 -3.20 -12.31
C ASN A 252 8.18 -2.40 -13.46
N PHE A 253 8.53 -1.13 -13.63
CA PHE A 253 8.06 -0.32 -14.77
C PHE A 253 8.50 -0.91 -16.09
N ARG A 254 9.76 -1.32 -16.20
CA ARG A 254 10.26 -2.00 -17.40
C ARG A 254 9.51 -3.29 -17.69
N ALA A 255 9.17 -4.06 -16.66
CA ALA A 255 8.37 -5.28 -16.78
C ALA A 255 6.95 -4.98 -17.24
N VAL A 256 6.27 -4.00 -16.64
CA VAL A 256 4.89 -3.62 -17.01
C VAL A 256 4.84 -3.14 -18.47
N TYR A 257 5.73 -2.23 -18.87
CA TYR A 257 5.76 -1.74 -20.25
C TYR A 257 6.14 -2.84 -21.25
N GLY A 258 6.99 -3.79 -20.84
CA GLY A 258 7.28 -4.99 -21.62
C GLY A 258 6.05 -5.88 -21.80
N ALA A 259 5.31 -6.09 -20.73
CA ALA A 259 4.07 -6.87 -20.76
C ALA A 259 3.02 -6.23 -21.68
N VAL A 260 2.79 -4.93 -21.54
CA VAL A 260 1.85 -4.20 -22.41
C VAL A 260 2.30 -4.27 -23.88
N SER A 261 3.57 -4.03 -24.16
CA SER A 261 4.13 -4.14 -25.52
C SER A 261 3.93 -5.54 -26.12
N ALA A 262 4.23 -6.58 -25.35
CA ALA A 262 4.04 -7.96 -25.78
C ALA A 262 2.56 -8.29 -26.06
N LEU A 263 1.66 -7.90 -25.19
CA LEU A 263 0.21 -8.12 -25.38
C LEU A 263 -0.30 -7.40 -26.63
N LYS A 264 0.09 -6.15 -26.85
CA LYS A 264 -0.34 -5.34 -28.00
C LYS A 264 0.27 -5.79 -29.33
N THR A 265 1.44 -6.41 -29.32
CA THR A 265 2.10 -6.88 -30.55
C THR A 265 1.82 -8.34 -30.84
N LEU A 266 1.89 -9.20 -29.85
CA LEU A 266 1.79 -10.66 -30.01
C LEU A 266 0.33 -11.16 -29.96
N LYS A 267 -0.60 -10.38 -29.39
CA LYS A 267 -2.04 -10.62 -29.35
C LYS A 267 -2.83 -9.39 -29.80
N ALA A 268 -2.39 -8.78 -30.90
CA ALA A 268 -2.94 -7.52 -31.41
C ALA A 268 -4.43 -7.61 -31.74
N ASP A 269 -4.90 -8.75 -32.23
CA ASP A 269 -6.31 -9.04 -32.48
C ASP A 269 -7.19 -8.84 -31.24
N LYS A 270 -6.65 -9.10 -30.06
CA LYS A 270 -7.38 -8.95 -28.80
C LYS A 270 -7.12 -7.59 -28.13
N TYR A 271 -5.89 -7.08 -28.20
CA TYR A 271 -5.46 -5.95 -27.39
C TYR A 271 -5.22 -4.65 -28.17
N ALA A 272 -5.62 -4.57 -29.45
CA ALA A 272 -5.46 -3.36 -30.26
C ALA A 272 -6.11 -2.12 -29.60
N ASP A 273 -7.27 -2.29 -29.02
CA ASP A 273 -8.07 -1.21 -28.42
C ASP A 273 -7.74 -0.96 -26.92
N PHE A 274 -6.79 -1.72 -26.34
CA PHE A 274 -6.42 -1.56 -24.95
C PHE A 274 -5.32 -0.52 -24.77
N ASP A 275 -5.37 0.19 -23.66
CA ASP A 275 -4.31 1.10 -23.21
C ASP A 275 -3.94 0.84 -21.75
N LEU A 276 -2.72 1.18 -21.37
CA LEU A 276 -2.28 1.22 -19.97
C LEU A 276 -2.89 2.47 -19.34
N THR A 277 -3.98 2.30 -18.61
CA THR A 277 -4.76 3.42 -18.06
C THR A 277 -4.33 3.80 -16.64
N TRP A 278 -3.67 2.88 -15.94
CA TRP A 278 -3.13 3.17 -14.62
C TRP A 278 -1.91 2.28 -14.32
N LEU A 279 -0.96 2.87 -13.60
CA LEU A 279 0.24 2.20 -13.09
C LEU A 279 0.58 2.81 -11.73
N ALA A 280 0.74 1.99 -10.70
CA ALA A 280 1.23 2.44 -9.41
C ALA A 280 2.64 3.02 -9.56
N TYR A 281 2.79 4.32 -9.40
CA TYR A 281 4.08 5.01 -9.57
C TYR A 281 4.99 4.91 -8.33
N ILE A 282 4.46 4.45 -7.21
CA ILE A 282 5.22 4.05 -6.02
C ILE A 282 5.10 2.54 -5.82
N GLY A 283 6.18 1.93 -5.35
CA GLY A 283 6.16 0.50 -5.05
C GLY A 283 5.39 0.22 -3.77
N GLY A 284 4.59 -0.85 -3.80
CA GLY A 284 3.92 -1.39 -2.62
C GLY A 284 4.81 -2.43 -1.93
N PRO A 285 5.57 -2.07 -0.88
CA PRO A 285 6.42 -3.02 -0.18
C PRO A 285 5.56 -3.99 0.64
N ARG A 286 6.00 -5.24 0.69
CA ARG A 286 5.32 -6.29 1.45
C ARG A 286 6.05 -6.64 2.73
N GLU A 287 7.37 -6.58 2.73
CA GLU A 287 8.23 -6.88 3.88
C GLU A 287 9.33 -5.82 4.04
N SER A 288 9.65 -5.50 5.28
CA SER A 288 10.67 -4.53 5.63
C SER A 288 11.20 -4.80 7.04
N ARG A 289 11.73 -3.79 7.72
CA ARG A 289 12.19 -3.92 9.10
C ARG A 289 11.05 -4.32 10.03
N ARG A 290 11.37 -5.20 10.96
CA ARG A 290 10.54 -5.53 12.13
C ARG A 290 11.29 -5.09 13.37
N ILE A 291 10.78 -4.07 14.03
CA ILE A 291 11.37 -3.56 15.28
C ILE A 291 11.20 -4.65 16.35
N VAL A 292 12.29 -4.95 17.03
CA VAL A 292 12.29 -5.89 18.16
C VAL A 292 11.74 -5.17 19.37
N GLY A 293 10.69 -5.72 19.95
CA GLY A 293 10.11 -5.23 21.21
C GLY A 293 10.68 -6.01 22.41
N ASP A 294 10.64 -5.35 23.56
CA ASP A 294 10.97 -5.97 24.86
C ASP A 294 9.78 -6.82 25.37
#